data_3b20424cd69a608d8f812d76c34ac7d8
#
_entry.id   3b20424cd69a608d8f812d76c34ac7d8
#
_cell.length_a   1.000
_cell.length_b   1.000
_cell.length_c   1.000
_cell.angle_alpha   90.00
_cell.angle_beta   90.00
_cell.angle_gamma   90.00
#
_symmetry.space_group_name_H-M   'P 1'
#
loop_
_entity.id
_entity.type
_entity.pdbx_description
1 polymer ?
#
loop_
_entity_poly.entity_id
_entity_poly.type
_entity_poly.pdbx_seq_one_letter_code
_entity_poly.pdbx_strand_id
1 'polypeptide(L)'
;MKVKLNRWMLATAASLALAAGAHAQVDVSKSTVIATSKQMNVPTDGKFNKFTAQIAFDPAKPTAGTASITIDTGSYDLGDDEYNKQVRGAEWFDAGKYPTATFVSSAIAPAGGNKYNVTGKITIKGKSQTLTVPVTVTQQGATETFDGSLPIKRTQFDVGTGEWKDTSIVADDVVIKFHIVAAKK
;
A
#
# COMPACT_ATOMS: atom_id res chain seq x y z
N MET A 1 -17.00 -74.50 -4.08
CA MET A 1 -16.12 -73.72 -3.18
C MET A 1 -15.85 -72.35 -3.84
N LYS A 2 -16.54 -71.27 -3.39
CA LYS A 2 -16.48 -70.01 -4.02
C LYS A 2 -15.63 -69.10 -3.15
N VAL A 3 -14.46 -68.63 -3.63
CA VAL A 3 -13.58 -67.63 -2.97
C VAL A 3 -14.04 -66.30 -3.35
N LYS A 4 -14.44 -65.49 -2.38
CA LYS A 4 -14.77 -64.05 -2.55
C LYS A 4 -13.50 -63.23 -2.36
N LEU A 5 -13.06 -62.52 -3.40
CA LEU A 5 -11.98 -61.54 -3.35
C LEU A 5 -12.55 -60.20 -2.86
N ASN A 6 -12.15 -59.78 -1.67
CA ASN A 6 -12.44 -58.43 -1.16
C ASN A 6 -11.43 -57.44 -1.74
N ARG A 7 -11.90 -56.52 -2.61
CA ARG A 7 -11.12 -55.36 -3.08
C ARG A 7 -11.23 -54.24 -2.03
N TRP A 8 -10.17 -54.02 -1.27
CA TRP A 8 -10.01 -52.86 -0.45
C TRP A 8 -9.57 -51.66 -1.33
N MET A 9 -10.45 -50.70 -1.51
CA MET A 9 -10.09 -49.41 -2.08
C MET A 9 -9.44 -48.56 -0.99
N LEU A 10 -8.14 -48.34 -1.11
CA LEU A 10 -7.43 -47.30 -0.36
C LEU A 10 -7.71 -45.95 -1.02
N ALA A 11 -8.58 -45.16 -0.41
CA ALA A 11 -8.79 -43.75 -0.76
C ALA A 11 -7.67 -42.93 -0.11
N THR A 12 -6.66 -42.58 -0.88
CA THR A 12 -5.66 -41.57 -0.49
C THR A 12 -6.28 -40.17 -0.60
N ALA A 13 -6.68 -39.61 0.53
CA ALA A 13 -7.06 -38.19 0.62
C ALA A 13 -5.78 -37.33 0.50
N ALA A 14 -5.56 -36.76 -0.67
CA ALA A 14 -4.54 -35.75 -0.85
C ALA A 14 -4.98 -34.46 -0.15
N SER A 15 -4.43 -34.19 1.04
CA SER A 15 -4.60 -32.93 1.75
C SER A 15 -3.83 -31.87 0.99
N LEU A 16 -4.52 -31.01 0.20
CA LEU A 16 -3.97 -29.76 -0.28
C LEU A 16 -3.82 -28.82 0.94
N ALA A 17 -2.60 -28.77 1.49
CA ALA A 17 -2.24 -27.71 2.42
C ALA A 17 -2.16 -26.39 1.62
N LEU A 18 -3.20 -25.55 1.72
CA LEU A 18 -3.09 -24.15 1.35
C LEU A 18 -2.01 -23.54 2.27
N ALA A 19 -0.84 -23.29 1.73
CA ALA A 19 0.16 -22.44 2.37
C ALA A 19 -0.43 -21.01 2.39
N ALA A 20 -1.18 -20.68 3.44
CA ALA A 20 -1.51 -19.31 3.76
C ALA A 20 -0.18 -18.60 4.01
N GLY A 21 0.25 -17.80 3.04
CA GLY A 21 1.45 -16.96 3.18
C GLY A 21 1.32 -16.16 4.45
N ALA A 22 2.21 -16.43 5.41
CA ALA A 22 2.15 -15.76 6.69
C ALA A 22 2.55 -14.30 6.48
N HIS A 23 1.59 -13.37 6.49
CA HIS A 23 1.84 -11.93 6.45
C HIS A 23 2.27 -11.41 7.82
N ALA A 24 3.19 -10.45 7.85
CA ALA A 24 3.55 -9.74 9.07
C ALA A 24 2.34 -8.95 9.57
N GLN A 25 2.08 -8.98 10.87
CA GLN A 25 1.05 -8.17 11.48
C GLN A 25 1.53 -6.71 11.56
N VAL A 26 0.85 -5.82 10.85
CA VAL A 26 1.16 -4.38 10.85
C VAL A 26 0.55 -3.71 12.07
N ASP A 27 1.37 -2.96 12.80
CA ASP A 27 0.93 -2.08 13.89
C ASP A 27 0.53 -0.71 13.31
N VAL A 28 -0.75 -0.55 13.02
CA VAL A 28 -1.30 0.69 12.43
C VAL A 28 -1.13 1.89 13.38
N SER A 29 -1.10 1.66 14.71
CA SER A 29 -0.94 2.74 15.69
C SER A 29 0.45 3.38 15.68
N LYS A 30 1.46 2.63 15.22
CA LYS A 30 2.84 3.10 15.06
C LYS A 30 3.20 3.40 13.61
N SER A 31 2.26 3.22 12.69
CA SER A 31 2.48 3.41 11.26
C SER A 31 1.83 4.70 10.77
N THR A 32 2.41 5.30 9.74
CA THR A 32 1.88 6.53 9.15
C THR A 32 1.93 6.49 7.63
N VAL A 33 0.95 7.12 7.00
CA VAL A 33 0.94 7.43 5.56
C VAL A 33 0.55 8.89 5.41
N ILE A 34 1.44 9.69 4.83
CA ILE A 34 1.30 11.13 4.68
C ILE A 34 1.50 11.49 3.21
N ALA A 35 0.64 12.36 2.67
CA ALA A 35 0.85 12.97 1.37
C ALA A 35 1.21 14.45 1.57
N THR A 36 2.39 14.83 1.11
CA THR A 36 2.86 16.23 1.11
C THR A 36 2.61 16.81 -0.28
N SER A 37 1.79 17.84 -0.36
CA SER A 37 1.58 18.70 -1.54
C SER A 37 2.11 20.11 -1.28
N LYS A 38 2.05 20.98 -2.31
CA LYS A 38 2.31 22.42 -2.13
C LYS A 38 1.09 23.19 -2.58
N GLN A 39 0.59 24.07 -1.72
CA GLN A 39 -0.43 25.04 -2.05
C GLN A 39 0.21 26.43 -2.03
N MET A 40 0.17 27.14 -3.17
CA MET A 40 0.83 28.44 -3.34
C MET A 40 2.32 28.40 -2.89
N ASN A 41 3.03 27.32 -3.25
CA ASN A 41 4.40 27.00 -2.84
C ASN A 41 4.62 26.69 -1.35
N VAL A 42 3.58 26.68 -0.52
CA VAL A 42 3.67 26.28 0.89
C VAL A 42 3.45 24.76 1.00
N PRO A 43 4.39 24.02 1.59
CA PRO A 43 4.20 22.58 1.84
C PRO A 43 3.01 22.35 2.79
N THR A 44 2.13 21.45 2.40
CA THR A 44 0.94 21.06 3.17
C THR A 44 0.92 19.55 3.29
N ASP A 45 0.93 19.05 4.50
CA ASP A 45 0.85 17.63 4.80
C ASP A 45 -0.59 17.23 5.10
N GLY A 46 -1.05 16.16 4.47
CA GLY A 46 -2.29 15.49 4.84
C GLY A 46 -2.00 14.05 5.23
N LYS A 47 -2.64 13.57 6.29
CA LYS A 47 -2.47 12.23 6.84
C LYS A 47 -3.64 11.35 6.47
N PHE A 48 -3.37 10.10 6.07
CA PHE A 48 -4.41 9.07 5.96
C PHE A 48 -4.54 8.36 7.30
N ASN A 49 -5.67 8.59 7.99
CA ASN A 49 -5.91 8.05 9.33
C ASN A 49 -6.36 6.58 9.33
N LYS A 50 -6.80 6.05 8.17
CA LYS A 50 -7.24 4.67 8.02
C LYS A 50 -6.59 4.01 6.82
N PHE A 51 -5.85 2.96 7.09
CA PHE A 51 -5.24 2.11 6.07
C PHE A 51 -5.01 0.70 6.63
N THR A 52 -4.79 -0.25 5.73
CA THR A 52 -4.33 -1.61 6.04
C THR A 52 -3.13 -1.94 5.18
N ALA A 53 -2.22 -2.74 5.69
CA ALA A 53 -1.09 -3.23 4.92
C ALA A 53 -0.88 -4.71 5.19
N GLN A 54 -0.46 -5.43 4.15
CA GLN A 54 -0.07 -6.84 4.21
C GLN A 54 1.33 -6.95 3.63
N ILE A 55 2.27 -7.42 4.43
CA ILE A 55 3.67 -7.53 4.06
C ILE A 55 4.13 -8.94 4.36
N ALA A 56 4.67 -9.63 3.35
CA ALA A 56 5.42 -10.86 3.50
C ALA A 56 6.84 -10.57 2.99
N PHE A 57 7.79 -10.44 3.90
CA PHE A 57 9.14 -10.05 3.56
C PHE A 57 10.15 -10.87 4.37
N ASP A 58 11.18 -11.34 3.69
CA ASP A 58 12.35 -12.00 4.27
C ASP A 58 13.59 -11.38 3.62
N PRO A 59 14.45 -10.70 4.37
CA PRO A 59 15.66 -10.09 3.81
C PRO A 59 16.65 -11.10 3.21
N ALA A 60 16.57 -12.37 3.59
CA ALA A 60 17.35 -13.45 2.98
C ALA A 60 16.80 -13.88 1.60
N LYS A 61 15.52 -13.60 1.32
CA LYS A 61 14.83 -13.96 0.07
C LYS A 61 13.93 -12.80 -0.41
N PRO A 62 14.47 -11.60 -0.62
CA PRO A 62 13.66 -10.41 -0.87
C PRO A 62 12.81 -10.50 -2.14
N THR A 63 13.28 -11.22 -3.17
CA THR A 63 12.55 -11.37 -4.44
C THR A 63 11.29 -12.25 -4.33
N ALA A 64 11.15 -13.03 -3.26
CA ALA A 64 9.93 -13.78 -2.95
C ALA A 64 8.94 -12.96 -2.11
N GLY A 65 9.33 -11.76 -1.68
CA GLY A 65 8.52 -10.89 -0.86
C GLY A 65 7.33 -10.29 -1.61
N THR A 66 6.29 -9.95 -0.86
CA THR A 66 5.10 -9.23 -1.35
C THR A 66 4.71 -8.13 -0.37
N ALA A 67 4.17 -7.04 -0.90
CA ALA A 67 3.62 -5.95 -0.11
C ALA A 67 2.35 -5.42 -0.78
N SER A 68 1.32 -5.17 0.02
CA SER A 68 0.14 -4.44 -0.42
C SER A 68 -0.30 -3.48 0.66
N ILE A 69 -0.82 -2.33 0.25
CA ILE A 69 -1.43 -1.34 1.12
C ILE A 69 -2.75 -0.90 0.53
N THR A 70 -3.76 -0.77 1.37
CA THR A 70 -5.07 -0.22 1.02
C THR A 70 -5.37 0.93 1.95
N ILE A 71 -5.66 2.09 1.40
CA ILE A 71 -5.88 3.35 2.09
C ILE A 71 -7.33 3.76 1.91
N ASP A 72 -8.02 4.11 2.99
CA ASP A 72 -9.33 4.75 2.95
C ASP A 72 -9.15 6.23 2.53
N THR A 73 -9.61 6.59 1.34
CA THR A 73 -9.49 7.95 0.79
C THR A 73 -10.32 8.97 1.57
N GLY A 74 -11.42 8.52 2.19
CA GLY A 74 -12.24 9.35 3.07
C GLY A 74 -11.59 9.68 4.42
N SER A 75 -10.46 9.01 4.75
CA SER A 75 -9.72 9.25 5.99
C SER A 75 -8.62 10.30 5.87
N TYR A 76 -8.48 10.92 4.68
CA TYR A 76 -7.49 11.99 4.48
C TYR A 76 -7.81 13.19 5.34
N ASP A 77 -6.83 13.66 6.08
CA ASP A 77 -6.96 14.71 7.09
C ASP A 77 -5.87 15.77 6.90
N LEU A 78 -6.33 16.99 6.63
CA LEU A 78 -5.53 18.20 6.48
C LEU A 78 -5.52 19.07 7.76
N GLY A 79 -6.18 18.59 8.83
CA GLY A 79 -6.32 19.33 10.09
C GLY A 79 -7.43 20.37 10.11
N ASP A 80 -8.26 20.43 9.06
CA ASP A 80 -9.40 21.34 8.94
C ASP A 80 -10.59 20.63 8.29
N ASP A 81 -11.77 20.72 8.88
CA ASP A 81 -12.96 19.99 8.45
C ASP A 81 -13.49 20.43 7.09
N GLU A 82 -13.38 21.71 6.73
CA GLU A 82 -13.82 22.22 5.44
C GLU A 82 -12.90 21.71 4.32
N TYR A 83 -11.59 21.75 4.53
CA TYR A 83 -10.63 21.16 3.59
C TYR A 83 -10.78 19.64 3.49
N ASN A 84 -11.02 18.96 4.62
CA ASN A 84 -11.28 17.53 4.64
C ASN A 84 -12.53 17.16 3.85
N LYS A 85 -13.61 17.96 3.96
CA LYS A 85 -14.83 17.77 3.17
C LYS A 85 -14.57 17.99 1.67
N GLN A 86 -13.81 19.03 1.33
CA GLN A 86 -13.47 19.34 -0.05
C GLN A 86 -12.67 18.23 -0.72
N VAL A 87 -11.60 17.73 -0.07
CA VAL A 87 -10.75 16.69 -0.67
C VAL A 87 -11.43 15.33 -0.79
N ARG A 88 -12.53 15.08 -0.06
CA ARG A 88 -13.39 13.89 -0.23
C ARG A 88 -14.33 14.04 -1.43
N GLY A 89 -14.52 15.23 -1.94
CA GLY A 89 -15.45 15.56 -3.03
C GLY A 89 -14.99 15.05 -4.39
N ALA A 90 -15.90 15.16 -5.38
CA ALA A 90 -15.75 14.62 -6.73
C ALA A 90 -14.54 15.16 -7.51
N GLU A 91 -14.17 16.42 -7.29
CA GLU A 91 -13.00 17.04 -7.94
C GLU A 91 -11.67 16.52 -7.40
N TRP A 92 -11.66 15.96 -6.17
CA TRP A 92 -10.48 15.43 -5.51
C TRP A 92 -10.51 13.89 -5.49
N PHE A 93 -10.61 13.27 -4.33
CA PHE A 93 -10.58 11.81 -4.24
C PHE A 93 -11.87 11.14 -4.71
N ASP A 94 -13.00 11.87 -4.73
CA ASP A 94 -14.34 11.29 -4.99
C ASP A 94 -14.56 10.04 -4.12
N ALA A 95 -14.37 10.22 -2.79
CA ALA A 95 -14.29 9.12 -1.84
C ALA A 95 -15.58 8.29 -1.78
N GLY A 96 -16.72 8.87 -2.15
CA GLY A 96 -18.00 8.15 -2.28
C GLY A 96 -17.99 7.11 -3.40
N LYS A 97 -17.31 7.40 -4.51
CA LYS A 97 -17.19 6.51 -5.67
C LYS A 97 -15.91 5.65 -5.63
N TYR A 98 -14.84 6.20 -5.11
CA TYR A 98 -13.53 5.56 -5.01
C TYR A 98 -13.05 5.56 -3.55
N PRO A 99 -13.67 4.73 -2.70
CA PRO A 99 -13.41 4.76 -1.25
C PRO A 99 -11.99 4.35 -0.89
N THR A 100 -11.26 3.70 -1.79
CA THR A 100 -9.91 3.22 -1.51
C THR A 100 -8.91 3.61 -2.60
N ALA A 101 -7.68 3.89 -2.15
CA ALA A 101 -6.48 3.87 -2.98
C ALA A 101 -5.63 2.67 -2.58
N THR A 102 -4.93 2.07 -3.55
CA THR A 102 -4.18 0.82 -3.30
C THR A 102 -2.79 0.88 -3.91
N PHE A 103 -1.85 0.18 -3.28
CA PHE A 103 -0.58 -0.21 -3.90
C PHE A 103 -0.39 -1.71 -3.74
N VAL A 104 -0.01 -2.39 -4.83
CA VAL A 104 0.26 -3.84 -4.83
C VAL A 104 1.60 -4.08 -5.51
N SER A 105 2.54 -4.64 -4.78
CA SER A 105 3.87 -4.95 -5.32
C SER A 105 3.79 -6.06 -6.37
N SER A 106 4.63 -5.94 -7.40
CA SER A 106 4.87 -7.00 -8.40
C SER A 106 6.28 -7.56 -8.34
N ALA A 107 7.22 -6.80 -7.78
CA ALA A 107 8.60 -7.23 -7.57
C ALA A 107 9.25 -6.45 -6.42
N ILE A 108 10.15 -7.13 -5.70
CA ILE A 108 11.02 -6.53 -4.70
C ILE A 108 12.46 -6.90 -5.05
N ALA A 109 13.31 -5.92 -5.28
CA ALA A 109 14.70 -6.12 -5.64
C ALA A 109 15.64 -5.45 -4.62
N PRO A 110 16.73 -6.11 -4.20
CA PRO A 110 17.75 -5.49 -3.35
C PRO A 110 18.38 -4.27 -4.04
N ALA A 111 18.63 -3.21 -3.28
CA ALA A 111 19.28 -1.98 -3.75
C ALA A 111 20.56 -1.63 -2.93
N GLY A 112 21.08 -2.61 -2.19
CA GLY A 112 22.27 -2.50 -1.35
C GLY A 112 21.97 -2.20 0.11
N GLY A 113 22.65 -2.90 1.01
CA GLY A 113 22.41 -2.80 2.45
C GLY A 113 20.98 -3.19 2.82
N ASN A 114 20.31 -2.31 3.55
CA ASN A 114 18.93 -2.47 3.97
C ASN A 114 17.91 -1.75 3.04
N LYS A 115 18.32 -1.41 1.81
CA LYS A 115 17.49 -0.72 0.83
C LYS A 115 16.97 -1.70 -0.22
N TYR A 116 15.73 -1.48 -0.66
CA TYR A 116 15.03 -2.30 -1.64
C TYR A 116 14.26 -1.42 -2.60
N ASN A 117 14.18 -1.82 -3.86
CA ASN A 117 13.32 -1.22 -4.86
C ASN A 117 12.05 -2.07 -4.96
N VAL A 118 10.91 -1.52 -4.55
CA VAL A 118 9.61 -2.18 -4.61
C VAL A 118 8.86 -1.66 -5.83
N THR A 119 8.77 -2.48 -6.87
CA THR A 119 7.96 -2.17 -8.05
C THR A 119 6.55 -2.67 -7.83
N GLY A 120 5.55 -1.85 -8.16
CA GLY A 120 4.15 -2.20 -7.96
C GLY A 120 3.20 -1.28 -8.71
N LYS A 121 1.93 -1.68 -8.69
CA LYS A 121 0.83 -0.92 -9.25
C LYS A 121 0.16 -0.09 -8.15
N ILE A 122 0.18 1.23 -8.31
CA ILE A 122 -0.63 2.15 -7.53
C ILE A 122 -1.94 2.44 -8.27
N THR A 123 -3.05 2.48 -7.53
CA THR A 123 -4.37 2.85 -8.06
C THR A 123 -4.98 3.92 -7.17
N ILE A 124 -5.30 5.07 -7.74
CA ILE A 124 -5.94 6.20 -7.07
C ILE A 124 -7.08 6.67 -7.97
N LYS A 125 -8.27 6.89 -7.41
CA LYS A 125 -9.46 7.37 -8.12
C LYS A 125 -9.72 6.58 -9.43
N GLY A 126 -9.55 5.25 -9.39
CA GLY A 126 -9.76 4.34 -10.51
C GLY A 126 -8.65 4.33 -11.57
N LYS A 127 -7.64 5.20 -11.49
CA LYS A 127 -6.50 5.24 -12.40
C LYS A 127 -5.30 4.51 -11.80
N SER A 128 -4.59 3.74 -12.62
CA SER A 128 -3.47 2.92 -12.19
C SER A 128 -2.18 3.28 -12.93
N GLN A 129 -1.06 3.20 -12.19
CA GLN A 129 0.29 3.33 -12.73
C GLN A 129 1.20 2.28 -12.10
N THR A 130 2.22 1.86 -12.83
CA THR A 130 3.31 1.03 -12.28
C THR A 130 4.47 1.93 -11.94
N LEU A 131 4.90 1.90 -10.68
CA LEU A 131 5.96 2.74 -10.14
C LEU A 131 6.93 1.89 -9.34
N THR A 132 8.16 2.38 -9.16
CA THR A 132 9.16 1.78 -8.29
C THR A 132 9.41 2.70 -7.11
N VAL A 133 9.26 2.18 -5.91
CA VAL A 133 9.40 2.89 -4.64
C VAL A 133 10.68 2.42 -3.96
N PRO A 134 11.63 3.31 -3.67
CA PRO A 134 12.76 2.97 -2.80
C PRO A 134 12.26 2.83 -1.36
N VAL A 135 12.57 1.70 -0.73
CA VAL A 135 12.16 1.36 0.64
C VAL A 135 13.39 1.00 1.46
N THR A 136 13.51 1.57 2.64
CA THR A 136 14.50 1.19 3.64
C THR A 136 13.84 0.29 4.67
N VAL A 137 14.42 -0.87 4.96
CA VAL A 137 13.92 -1.82 5.96
C VAL A 137 14.86 -1.81 7.15
N THR A 138 14.34 -1.50 8.34
CA THR A 138 15.10 -1.53 9.59
C THR A 138 14.53 -2.59 10.52
N GLN A 139 15.40 -3.43 11.07
CA GLN A 139 15.01 -4.46 12.03
C GLN A 139 15.44 -4.06 13.44
N GLN A 140 14.51 -4.06 14.38
CA GLN A 140 14.76 -3.80 15.80
C GLN A 140 14.03 -4.83 16.66
N GLY A 141 14.78 -5.78 17.21
CA GLY A 141 14.20 -6.85 18.02
C GLY A 141 13.14 -7.65 17.26
N ALA A 142 11.90 -7.62 17.74
CA ALA A 142 10.76 -8.32 17.19
C ALA A 142 9.96 -7.49 16.16
N THR A 143 10.45 -6.32 15.77
CA THR A 143 9.77 -5.44 14.80
C THR A 143 10.64 -5.15 13.59
N GLU A 144 9.95 -4.94 12.45
CA GLU A 144 10.52 -4.42 11.21
C GLU A 144 9.81 -3.12 10.87
N THR A 145 10.56 -2.12 10.41
CA THR A 145 10.01 -0.89 9.87
C THR A 145 10.33 -0.78 8.39
N PHE A 146 9.35 -0.30 7.62
CA PHE A 146 9.45 -0.09 6.19
C PHE A 146 9.21 1.40 5.92
N ASP A 147 10.28 2.11 5.56
CA ASP A 147 10.25 3.54 5.30
C ASP A 147 10.43 3.82 3.81
N GLY A 148 9.57 4.65 3.25
CA GLY A 148 9.67 5.00 1.84
C GLY A 148 9.02 6.32 1.49
N SER A 149 9.36 6.79 0.29
CA SER A 149 8.87 8.03 -0.28
C SER A 149 8.60 7.85 -1.77
N LEU A 150 7.38 8.18 -2.20
CA LEU A 150 6.90 8.00 -3.56
C LEU A 150 6.43 9.34 -4.11
N PRO A 151 7.17 9.99 -5.00
CA PRO A 151 6.69 11.15 -5.74
C PRO A 151 5.71 10.69 -6.84
N ILE A 152 4.57 11.39 -6.92
CA ILE A 152 3.55 11.19 -7.96
C ILE A 152 3.09 12.55 -8.48
N LYS A 153 2.42 12.53 -9.64
CA LYS A 153 1.69 13.67 -10.16
C LYS A 153 0.20 13.45 -9.94
N ARG A 154 -0.46 14.33 -9.16
CA ARG A 154 -1.87 14.19 -8.81
C ARG A 154 -2.79 14.20 -10.04
N THR A 155 -2.43 15.00 -11.06
CA THR A 155 -3.24 15.12 -12.29
C THR A 155 -3.28 13.84 -13.10
N GLN A 156 -2.27 12.96 -12.99
CA GLN A 156 -2.26 11.64 -13.64
C GLN A 156 -3.33 10.69 -13.08
N PHE A 157 -3.87 11.01 -11.91
CA PHE A 157 -4.93 10.26 -11.24
C PHE A 157 -6.26 11.02 -11.18
N ASP A 158 -6.40 12.15 -11.90
CA ASP A 158 -7.56 13.06 -11.85
C ASP A 158 -7.89 13.54 -10.42
N VAL A 159 -6.89 13.69 -9.58
CA VAL A 159 -7.02 14.28 -8.25
C VAL A 159 -6.80 15.79 -8.36
N GLY A 160 -7.82 16.58 -8.00
CA GLY A 160 -7.87 18.03 -8.23
C GLY A 160 -8.20 18.37 -9.68
N THR A 161 -9.45 18.13 -10.06
CA THR A 161 -10.04 18.49 -11.37
C THR A 161 -10.82 19.80 -11.25
N GLY A 162 -11.49 20.22 -12.34
CA GLY A 162 -12.26 21.46 -12.35
C GLY A 162 -11.35 22.68 -12.13
N GLU A 163 -11.71 23.51 -11.18
CA GLU A 163 -10.93 24.70 -10.80
C GLU A 163 -9.55 24.36 -10.21
N TRP A 164 -9.39 23.16 -9.62
CA TRP A 164 -8.14 22.68 -9.03
C TRP A 164 -7.13 22.13 -10.06
N LYS A 165 -7.48 22.15 -11.34
CA LYS A 165 -6.59 21.70 -12.41
C LYS A 165 -5.39 22.63 -12.59
N ASP A 166 -5.51 23.89 -12.16
CA ASP A 166 -4.40 24.84 -12.17
C ASP A 166 -3.35 24.44 -11.15
N THR A 167 -2.19 24.00 -11.68
CA THR A 167 -1.07 23.54 -10.85
C THR A 167 -0.25 24.68 -10.24
N SER A 168 -0.56 25.94 -10.54
CA SER A 168 0.03 27.11 -9.89
C SER A 168 -0.57 27.33 -8.49
N ILE A 169 -1.83 26.94 -8.26
CA ILE A 169 -2.51 27.04 -6.97
C ILE A 169 -2.15 25.83 -6.10
N VAL A 170 -2.41 24.62 -6.60
CA VAL A 170 -1.99 23.39 -5.94
C VAL A 170 -1.06 22.62 -6.86
N ALA A 171 0.19 22.47 -6.46
CA ALA A 171 1.22 21.82 -7.26
C ALA A 171 0.79 20.42 -7.74
N ASP A 172 1.26 20.06 -8.93
CA ASP A 172 1.03 18.71 -9.48
C ASP A 172 1.80 17.64 -8.72
N ASP A 173 3.00 17.98 -8.27
CA ASP A 173 3.85 17.07 -7.52
C ASP A 173 3.33 16.86 -6.10
N VAL A 174 3.11 15.59 -5.75
CA VAL A 174 2.75 15.13 -4.41
C VAL A 174 3.72 14.05 -3.99
N VAL A 175 4.23 14.14 -2.77
CA VAL A 175 5.13 13.13 -2.21
C VAL A 175 4.39 12.32 -1.16
N ILE A 176 4.15 11.05 -1.44
CA ILE A 176 3.58 10.11 -0.47
C ILE A 176 4.72 9.52 0.35
N LYS A 177 4.73 9.77 1.66
CA LYS A 177 5.68 9.23 2.63
C LYS A 177 4.98 8.19 3.48
N PHE A 178 5.65 7.10 3.75
CA PHE A 178 5.10 6.08 4.66
C PHE A 178 6.17 5.57 5.60
N HIS A 179 5.72 5.26 6.79
CA HIS A 179 6.44 4.57 7.85
C HIS A 179 5.54 3.44 8.33
N ILE A 180 5.87 2.20 8.02
CA ILE A 180 5.06 1.03 8.37
C ILE A 180 5.82 0.17 9.34
N VAL A 181 5.23 -0.08 10.50
CA VAL A 181 5.76 -0.94 11.56
C VAL A 181 5.04 -2.27 11.54
N ALA A 182 5.77 -3.36 11.45
CA ALA A 182 5.23 -4.71 11.45
C ALA A 182 5.96 -5.61 12.44
N ALA A 183 5.27 -6.63 12.94
CA ALA A 183 5.90 -7.67 13.74
C ALA A 183 6.81 -8.51 12.84
N LYS A 184 8.05 -8.74 13.27
CA LYS A 184 8.95 -9.68 12.61
C LYS A 184 8.44 -11.10 12.81
N LYS A 185 8.52 -11.89 11.77
CA LYS A 185 8.24 -13.35 11.83
C LYS A 185 9.45 -14.16 12.15
#